data_51caa764e8817d259dfeacda7af5baaa
#
_entry.id   51caa764e8817d259dfeacda7af5baaa
#
_cell.length_a   1.000
_cell.length_b   1.000
_cell.length_c   1.000
_cell.angle_alpha   90.00
_cell.angle_beta   90.00
_cell.angle_gamma   90.00
#
_symmetry.space_group_name_H-M   'P 1'
#
loop_
_entity.id
_entity.type
_entity.pdbx_description
1 polymer ?
#
loop_
_entity_poly.entity_id
_entity_poly.type
_entity_poly.pdbx_seq_one_letter_code
_entity_poly.pdbx_strand_id
1 'polypeptide(L)'
;MAYTALYRKYRPSNFASVVGQEVVVDILKNSILNNKVSHAYLFTGPRGTGKTSIAKILAHAVNCLNFNGDICGECEVCKNLEINDSDIIEIDAASNNGVDEIRTLRDNVKLLPSFCKYKIYIIDEVHMLSTGAFNALLKTLEEPPSHVIFILATTEPNKIPLTILSRCQRFDFNKISNEKLVSRLLYIATQEGKIVDKSILEYIAEISDGGLRDAINLLDQVISLPQESVTLEEIDRLSGRISQNTLFELLNAISTGNYVSILNISDIIYGEGKNYKDIADGMLAIVRDLSINFEVDSYFNKDYSSKLATINIPFDKLISITSLLNELIKELKNSNDPKMLFDIYMVNICNSLSSKGNLSVKKEDINNSQTVELKNKEVNNISNIKENKEKLNINKDSDEDTINEETVNTSNDIINGDLKSIRINNVL
;
A
#
# COMPACT_ATOMS: atom_id res chain seq x y z
N MET A 1 25.38 19.39 -12.70
CA MET A 1 24.05 19.53 -12.09
C MET A 1 23.76 18.23 -11.33
N ALA A 2 23.12 18.32 -10.16
CA ALA A 2 22.71 17.10 -9.45
C ALA A 2 21.65 16.37 -10.27
N TYR A 3 21.72 15.04 -10.31
CA TYR A 3 20.73 14.19 -10.98
C TYR A 3 19.35 14.37 -10.33
N THR A 4 18.32 14.60 -11.14
CA THR A 4 16.92 14.68 -10.69
C THR A 4 16.16 13.52 -11.33
N ALA A 5 15.57 12.64 -10.50
CA ALA A 5 14.80 11.51 -10.97
C ALA A 5 13.65 11.94 -11.90
N LEU A 6 13.40 11.20 -12.97
CA LEU A 6 12.45 11.58 -14.02
C LEU A 6 11.03 11.79 -13.49
N TYR A 7 10.56 11.01 -12.51
CA TYR A 7 9.22 11.19 -11.94
C TYR A 7 9.05 12.55 -11.22
N ARG A 8 10.16 13.21 -10.80
CA ARG A 8 10.14 14.57 -10.26
C ARG A 8 10.24 15.60 -11.37
N LYS A 9 11.16 15.41 -12.33
CA LYS A 9 11.38 16.31 -13.46
C LYS A 9 10.15 16.45 -14.35
N TYR A 10 9.43 15.34 -14.58
CA TYR A 10 8.22 15.30 -15.43
C TYR A 10 6.92 15.31 -14.64
N ARG A 11 6.95 15.70 -13.36
CA ARG A 11 5.73 15.88 -12.56
C ARG A 11 4.89 17.00 -13.19
N PRO A 12 3.59 16.78 -13.46
CA PRO A 12 2.75 17.81 -14.04
C PRO A 12 2.67 19.03 -13.13
N SER A 13 2.86 20.23 -13.70
CA SER A 13 2.78 21.53 -13.02
C SER A 13 1.49 22.30 -13.34
N ASN A 14 0.73 21.88 -14.35
CA ASN A 14 -0.52 22.47 -14.77
C ASN A 14 -1.51 21.40 -15.22
N PHE A 15 -2.78 21.75 -15.36
CA PHE A 15 -3.82 20.82 -15.75
C PHE A 15 -3.64 20.22 -17.15
N ALA A 16 -3.07 20.99 -18.09
CA ALA A 16 -2.85 20.53 -19.47
C ALA A 16 -1.81 19.40 -19.55
N SER A 17 -0.89 19.32 -18.60
CA SER A 17 0.15 18.30 -18.55
C SER A 17 -0.26 17.01 -17.80
N VAL A 18 -1.47 16.98 -17.23
CA VAL A 18 -2.01 15.80 -16.55
C VAL A 18 -2.43 14.73 -17.58
N VAL A 19 -2.13 13.49 -17.28
CA VAL A 19 -2.46 12.34 -18.13
C VAL A 19 -3.49 11.43 -17.46
N GLY A 20 -4.55 11.10 -18.17
CA GLY A 20 -5.46 10.00 -17.79
C GLY A 20 -6.54 10.32 -16.75
N GLN A 21 -6.71 11.60 -16.37
CA GLN A 21 -7.71 12.04 -15.38
C GLN A 21 -8.57 13.19 -15.92
N GLU A 22 -8.95 13.13 -17.18
CA GLU A 22 -9.61 14.23 -17.91
C GLU A 22 -10.88 14.70 -17.20
N VAL A 23 -11.74 13.77 -16.79
CA VAL A 23 -13.01 14.09 -16.10
C VAL A 23 -12.78 14.85 -14.79
N VAL A 24 -11.81 14.39 -13.99
CA VAL A 24 -11.45 15.05 -12.72
C VAL A 24 -10.93 16.46 -13.01
N VAL A 25 -10.02 16.60 -13.96
CA VAL A 25 -9.43 17.88 -14.37
C VAL A 25 -10.50 18.85 -14.87
N ASP A 26 -11.43 18.41 -15.72
CA ASP A 26 -12.48 19.26 -16.27
C ASP A 26 -13.46 19.76 -15.18
N ILE A 27 -13.84 18.89 -14.24
CA ILE A 27 -14.69 19.29 -13.11
C ILE A 27 -13.98 20.33 -12.23
N LEU A 28 -12.68 20.12 -11.92
CA LEU A 28 -11.90 21.05 -11.10
C LEU A 28 -11.73 22.40 -11.81
N LYS A 29 -11.38 22.42 -13.09
CA LYS A 29 -11.31 23.66 -13.90
C LYS A 29 -12.62 24.44 -13.88
N ASN A 30 -13.72 23.74 -14.13
CA ASN A 30 -15.05 24.36 -14.15
C ASN A 30 -15.46 24.89 -12.77
N SER A 31 -15.08 24.22 -11.68
CA SER A 31 -15.36 24.70 -10.33
C SER A 31 -14.64 26.02 -10.04
N ILE A 32 -13.40 26.16 -10.50
CA ILE A 32 -12.61 27.40 -10.32
C ILE A 32 -13.20 28.53 -11.20
N LEU A 33 -13.47 28.27 -12.48
CA LEU A 33 -14.04 29.27 -13.41
C LEU A 33 -15.38 29.79 -12.92
N ASN A 34 -16.20 28.96 -12.32
CA ASN A 34 -17.52 29.34 -11.82
C ASN A 34 -17.50 29.83 -10.36
N ASN A 35 -16.34 30.01 -9.73
CA ASN A 35 -16.18 30.36 -8.33
C ASN A 35 -16.94 29.43 -7.35
N LYS A 36 -17.02 28.14 -7.67
CA LYS A 36 -17.66 27.08 -6.87
C LYS A 36 -16.61 26.13 -6.27
N VAL A 37 -15.58 26.71 -5.68
CA VAL A 37 -14.51 25.94 -5.03
C VAL A 37 -15.01 25.41 -3.70
N SER A 38 -14.87 24.10 -3.45
CA SER A 38 -15.23 23.48 -2.18
C SER A 38 -14.17 23.76 -1.11
N HIS A 39 -14.60 23.79 0.15
CA HIS A 39 -13.67 23.92 1.29
C HIS A 39 -12.87 22.62 1.57
N ALA A 40 -13.35 21.47 1.11
CA ALA A 40 -12.67 20.20 1.30
C ALA A 40 -12.85 19.26 0.10
N TYR A 41 -11.75 18.70 -0.35
CA TYR A 41 -11.65 17.71 -1.42
C TYR A 41 -11.10 16.40 -0.88
N LEU A 42 -11.58 15.28 -1.40
CA LEU A 42 -11.03 13.96 -1.13
C LEU A 42 -10.70 13.27 -2.44
N PHE A 43 -9.40 13.06 -2.70
CA PHE A 43 -8.90 12.36 -3.88
C PHE A 43 -8.61 10.91 -3.52
N THR A 44 -9.32 9.98 -4.15
CA THR A 44 -9.21 8.54 -3.89
C THR A 44 -8.75 7.81 -5.14
N GLY A 45 -8.04 6.71 -4.99
CA GLY A 45 -7.63 5.87 -6.11
C GLY A 45 -6.25 5.25 -5.97
N PRO A 46 -5.83 4.39 -6.92
CA PRO A 46 -4.57 3.67 -6.85
C PRO A 46 -3.35 4.58 -6.73
N ARG A 47 -2.24 4.00 -6.25
CA ARG A 47 -0.96 4.69 -6.16
C ARG A 47 -0.47 5.10 -7.57
N GLY A 48 0.23 6.22 -7.67
CA GLY A 48 0.86 6.64 -8.93
C GLY A 48 -0.08 7.25 -9.96
N THR A 49 -1.40 7.40 -9.70
CA THR A 49 -2.41 7.93 -10.64
C THR A 49 -2.50 9.46 -10.70
N GLY A 50 -1.69 10.17 -9.89
CA GLY A 50 -1.59 11.64 -9.95
C GLY A 50 -2.34 12.42 -8.87
N LYS A 51 -2.90 11.77 -7.83
CA LYS A 51 -3.66 12.43 -6.74
C LYS A 51 -2.94 13.63 -6.15
N THR A 52 -1.74 13.44 -5.62
CA THR A 52 -0.93 14.50 -5.00
C THR A 52 -0.48 15.56 -6.01
N SER A 53 -0.26 15.17 -7.28
CA SER A 53 0.10 16.13 -8.34
C SER A 53 -1.06 17.06 -8.67
N ILE A 54 -2.27 16.50 -8.86
CA ILE A 54 -3.48 17.30 -9.11
C ILE A 54 -3.85 18.13 -7.86
N ALA A 55 -3.61 17.62 -6.64
CA ALA A 55 -3.78 18.41 -5.42
C ALA A 55 -2.91 19.68 -5.43
N LYS A 56 -1.64 19.56 -5.81
CA LYS A 56 -0.74 20.72 -5.96
C LYS A 56 -1.19 21.66 -7.08
N ILE A 57 -1.57 21.12 -8.23
CA ILE A 57 -2.08 21.93 -9.35
C ILE A 57 -3.35 22.68 -8.92
N LEU A 58 -4.29 22.03 -8.24
CA LEU A 58 -5.50 22.65 -7.72
C LEU A 58 -5.16 23.78 -6.74
N ALA A 59 -4.21 23.53 -5.82
CA ALA A 59 -3.76 24.52 -4.85
C ALA A 59 -3.19 25.79 -5.49
N HIS A 60 -2.40 25.63 -6.54
CA HIS A 60 -1.91 26.76 -7.34
C HIS A 60 -3.01 27.44 -8.15
N ALA A 61 -3.89 26.65 -8.78
CA ALA A 61 -4.94 27.14 -9.67
C ALA A 61 -5.99 28.00 -8.95
N VAL A 62 -6.43 27.61 -7.75
CA VAL A 62 -7.42 28.40 -6.96
C VAL A 62 -6.85 29.72 -6.43
N ASN A 63 -5.53 29.85 -6.38
CA ASN A 63 -4.81 31.05 -5.99
C ASN A 63 -4.32 31.89 -7.18
N CYS A 64 -4.41 31.36 -8.41
CA CYS A 64 -3.99 32.08 -9.61
C CYS A 64 -4.89 33.28 -9.89
N LEU A 65 -4.31 34.47 -9.99
CA LEU A 65 -5.06 35.71 -10.24
C LEU A 65 -5.66 35.77 -11.67
N ASN A 66 -4.99 35.13 -12.62
CA ASN A 66 -5.36 35.16 -14.04
C ASN A 66 -5.74 33.77 -14.55
N PHE A 67 -6.48 33.00 -13.74
CA PHE A 67 -6.90 31.66 -14.13
C PHE A 67 -7.91 31.72 -15.29
N ASN A 68 -7.54 31.14 -16.42
CA ASN A 68 -8.40 31.03 -17.61
C ASN A 68 -8.39 29.59 -18.15
N GLY A 69 -8.79 28.64 -17.27
CA GLY A 69 -8.80 27.21 -17.59
C GLY A 69 -7.49 26.48 -17.25
N ASP A 70 -6.40 27.22 -16.96
CA ASP A 70 -5.17 26.66 -16.37
C ASP A 70 -4.39 27.73 -15.59
N ILE A 71 -3.34 27.32 -14.89
CA ILE A 71 -2.43 28.19 -14.15
C ILE A 71 -1.67 29.06 -15.13
N CYS A 72 -1.70 30.41 -14.92
CA CYS A 72 -1.06 31.32 -15.87
C CYS A 72 0.48 31.33 -15.80
N GLY A 73 1.09 30.95 -14.66
CA GLY A 73 2.55 30.98 -14.45
C GLY A 73 3.20 32.36 -14.37
N GLU A 74 2.48 33.46 -14.70
CA GLU A 74 3.05 34.78 -14.86
C GLU A 74 2.60 35.80 -13.80
N CYS A 75 1.45 35.58 -13.15
CA CYS A 75 0.95 36.49 -12.13
C CYS A 75 1.83 36.47 -10.88
N GLU A 76 1.71 37.51 -10.06
CA GLU A 76 2.51 37.67 -8.84
C GLU A 76 2.38 36.46 -7.90
N VAL A 77 1.17 35.93 -7.74
CA VAL A 77 0.94 34.75 -6.88
C VAL A 77 1.61 33.50 -7.44
N CYS A 78 1.52 33.27 -8.75
CA CYS A 78 2.18 32.10 -9.38
C CYS A 78 3.71 32.17 -9.20
N LYS A 79 4.31 33.34 -9.43
CA LYS A 79 5.76 33.54 -9.23
C LYS A 79 6.19 33.39 -7.77
N ASN A 80 5.38 33.91 -6.84
CA ASN A 80 5.68 33.78 -5.42
C ASN A 80 5.58 32.31 -4.95
N LEU A 81 4.60 31.54 -5.44
CA LEU A 81 4.44 30.13 -5.10
C LEU A 81 5.58 29.23 -5.62
N GLU A 82 6.27 29.64 -6.69
CA GLU A 82 7.49 28.94 -7.15
C GLU A 82 8.68 29.11 -6.19
N ILE A 83 8.71 30.23 -5.46
CA ILE A 83 9.81 30.59 -4.55
C ILE A 83 9.48 30.21 -3.09
N ASN A 84 8.23 30.42 -2.70
CA ASN A 84 7.78 30.22 -1.32
C ASN A 84 6.32 29.73 -1.30
N ASP A 85 6.14 28.49 -0.90
CA ASP A 85 4.84 27.82 -0.81
C ASP A 85 4.25 27.83 0.61
N SER A 86 4.58 28.83 1.43
CA SER A 86 4.15 28.95 2.83
C SER A 86 2.62 28.88 3.04
N ASP A 87 1.84 29.22 2.01
CA ASP A 87 0.38 29.17 2.04
C ASP A 87 -0.17 27.82 1.48
N ILE A 88 0.71 26.92 0.98
CA ILE A 88 0.37 25.55 0.54
C ILE A 88 1.16 24.57 1.39
N ILE A 89 0.50 24.00 2.39
CA ILE A 89 1.12 23.13 3.39
C ILE A 89 0.84 21.67 3.01
N GLU A 90 1.90 20.94 2.66
CA GLU A 90 1.84 19.51 2.37
C GLU A 90 2.23 18.70 3.61
N ILE A 91 1.38 17.77 3.99
CA ILE A 91 1.56 16.88 5.14
C ILE A 91 1.43 15.44 4.64
N ASP A 92 2.48 14.65 4.81
CA ASP A 92 2.42 13.21 4.63
C ASP A 92 1.94 12.56 5.92
N ALA A 93 0.73 12.00 5.91
CA ALA A 93 0.14 11.36 7.07
C ALA A 93 0.85 10.06 7.47
N ALA A 94 1.66 9.46 6.60
CA ALA A 94 2.48 8.31 6.98
C ALA A 94 3.58 8.69 7.97
N SER A 95 4.13 9.90 7.83
CA SER A 95 5.17 10.44 8.71
C SER A 95 4.60 11.28 9.86
N ASN A 96 3.38 11.83 9.71
CA ASN A 96 2.75 12.78 10.64
C ASN A 96 1.32 12.32 10.98
N ASN A 97 1.19 11.18 11.67
CA ASN A 97 -0.10 10.53 11.94
C ASN A 97 -0.68 10.82 13.33
N GLY A 98 0.05 11.55 14.16
CA GLY A 98 -0.30 11.82 15.55
C GLY A 98 -1.43 12.84 15.73
N VAL A 99 -2.00 12.84 16.93
CA VAL A 99 -3.06 13.80 17.30
C VAL A 99 -2.52 15.21 17.47
N ASP A 100 -1.28 15.33 17.95
CA ASP A 100 -0.70 16.62 18.29
C ASP A 100 -0.26 17.40 17.04
N GLU A 101 0.20 16.71 16.00
CA GLU A 101 0.48 17.31 14.69
C GLU A 101 -0.81 17.90 14.07
N ILE A 102 -1.91 17.16 14.12
CA ILE A 102 -3.20 17.64 13.60
C ILE A 102 -3.82 18.71 14.50
N ARG A 103 -3.57 18.71 15.80
CA ARG A 103 -3.95 19.83 16.69
C ARG A 103 -3.17 21.10 16.34
N THR A 104 -1.88 21.00 16.11
CA THR A 104 -1.03 22.11 15.66
C THR A 104 -1.51 22.66 14.32
N LEU A 105 -1.85 21.77 13.38
CA LEU A 105 -2.47 22.15 12.11
C LEU A 105 -3.76 22.92 12.36
N ARG A 106 -4.68 22.41 13.18
CA ARG A 106 -5.96 23.04 13.50
C ARG A 106 -5.78 24.45 14.09
N ASP A 107 -4.78 24.66 14.92
CA ASP A 107 -4.53 25.96 15.52
C ASP A 107 -3.94 26.94 14.47
N ASN A 108 -3.13 26.45 13.53
CA ASN A 108 -2.57 27.20 12.41
C ASN A 108 -3.59 27.53 11.30
N VAL A 109 -4.67 26.76 11.18
CA VAL A 109 -5.76 27.00 10.22
C VAL A 109 -6.44 28.35 10.43
N LYS A 110 -6.44 28.89 11.67
CA LYS A 110 -7.01 30.20 12.00
C LYS A 110 -6.18 31.37 11.45
N LEU A 111 -4.93 31.13 11.10
CA LEU A 111 -4.04 32.16 10.59
C LEU A 111 -4.36 32.44 9.12
N LEU A 112 -4.46 33.72 8.76
CA LEU A 112 -4.67 34.15 7.38
C LEU A 112 -3.48 33.74 6.50
N PRO A 113 -3.72 33.54 5.19
CA PRO A 113 -2.63 33.34 4.24
C PRO A 113 -1.72 34.57 4.15
N SER A 114 -0.46 34.36 3.82
CA SER A 114 0.56 35.41 3.76
C SER A 114 0.42 36.30 2.52
N PHE A 115 0.14 35.69 1.36
CA PHE A 115 0.03 36.38 0.08
C PHE A 115 -1.01 35.78 -0.88
N CYS A 116 -1.48 34.56 -0.60
CA CYS A 116 -2.49 33.89 -1.39
C CYS A 116 -3.91 34.29 -0.98
N LYS A 117 -4.90 34.00 -1.85
CA LYS A 117 -6.33 34.10 -1.51
C LYS A 117 -6.75 33.02 -0.51
N TYR A 118 -6.25 31.82 -0.70
CA TYR A 118 -6.56 30.64 0.10
C TYR A 118 -5.28 30.05 0.69
N LYS A 119 -5.36 29.64 1.95
CA LYS A 119 -4.38 28.77 2.61
C LYS A 119 -4.80 27.32 2.43
N ILE A 120 -3.92 26.50 1.90
CA ILE A 120 -4.28 25.15 1.46
C ILE A 120 -3.49 24.10 2.23
N TYR A 121 -4.20 23.12 2.73
CA TYR A 121 -3.63 21.97 3.41
C TYR A 121 -3.83 20.72 2.56
N ILE A 122 -2.74 20.17 2.04
CA ILE A 122 -2.71 18.90 1.31
C ILE A 122 -2.26 17.84 2.30
N ILE A 123 -3.15 16.87 2.60
CA ILE A 123 -2.83 15.74 3.48
C ILE A 123 -2.80 14.48 2.61
N ASP A 124 -1.58 14.00 2.35
CA ASP A 124 -1.38 12.79 1.54
C ASP A 124 -1.44 11.55 2.43
N GLU A 125 -1.88 10.43 1.86
CA GLU A 125 -2.15 9.15 2.51
C GLU A 125 -2.94 9.29 3.83
N VAL A 126 -3.99 10.12 3.78
CA VAL A 126 -4.79 10.51 4.95
C VAL A 126 -5.34 9.33 5.75
N HIS A 127 -5.48 8.14 5.15
CA HIS A 127 -5.90 6.91 5.82
C HIS A 127 -4.90 6.42 6.89
N MET A 128 -3.67 6.96 6.91
CA MET A 128 -2.65 6.65 7.93
C MET A 128 -2.84 7.45 9.23
N LEU A 129 -3.72 8.46 9.24
CA LEU A 129 -4.02 9.23 10.45
C LEU A 129 -4.65 8.35 11.53
N SER A 130 -4.27 8.58 12.77
CA SER A 130 -4.90 7.95 13.93
C SER A 130 -6.37 8.39 14.08
N THR A 131 -7.20 7.59 14.74
CA THR A 131 -8.60 7.93 15.03
C THR A 131 -8.73 9.26 15.77
N GLY A 132 -7.79 9.54 16.69
CA GLY A 132 -7.75 10.81 17.41
C GLY A 132 -7.44 12.00 16.51
N ALA A 133 -6.54 11.82 15.52
CA ALA A 133 -6.19 12.83 14.52
C ALA A 133 -7.40 13.13 13.60
N PHE A 134 -8.13 12.11 13.12
CA PHE A 134 -9.38 12.31 12.38
C PHE A 134 -10.39 13.13 13.19
N ASN A 135 -10.59 12.79 14.46
CA ASN A 135 -11.53 13.53 15.33
C ASN A 135 -11.11 15.00 15.54
N ALA A 136 -9.79 15.27 15.60
CA ALA A 136 -9.29 16.64 15.69
C ALA A 136 -9.56 17.46 14.43
N LEU A 137 -9.52 16.80 13.25
CA LEU A 137 -9.78 17.43 11.95
C LEU A 137 -11.28 17.72 11.72
N LEU A 138 -12.18 16.91 12.29
CA LEU A 138 -13.63 17.00 12.06
C LEU A 138 -14.20 18.41 12.33
N LYS A 139 -13.82 19.04 13.47
CA LYS A 139 -14.30 20.39 13.80
C LYS A 139 -13.95 21.43 12.75
N THR A 140 -12.76 21.31 12.16
CA THR A 140 -12.30 22.26 11.13
C THR A 140 -12.96 22.00 9.79
N LEU A 141 -13.30 20.75 9.49
CA LEU A 141 -14.06 20.38 8.28
C LEU A 141 -15.55 20.75 8.39
N GLU A 142 -16.11 20.82 9.61
CA GLU A 142 -17.50 21.23 9.85
C GLU A 142 -17.68 22.74 9.74
N GLU A 143 -16.74 23.49 10.30
CA GLU A 143 -16.77 24.96 10.32
C GLU A 143 -15.43 25.52 9.78
N PRO A 144 -15.14 25.32 8.49
CA PRO A 144 -13.89 25.74 7.90
C PRO A 144 -13.84 27.28 7.80
N PRO A 145 -12.70 27.91 8.13
CA PRO A 145 -12.48 29.32 7.81
C PRO A 145 -12.59 29.54 6.29
N SER A 146 -13.20 30.64 5.88
CA SER A 146 -13.48 30.96 4.47
C SER A 146 -12.23 31.05 3.57
N HIS A 147 -11.06 31.23 4.19
CA HIS A 147 -9.76 31.33 3.51
C HIS A 147 -9.01 29.99 3.46
N VAL A 148 -9.60 28.87 3.90
CA VAL A 148 -8.92 27.58 4.00
C VAL A 148 -9.55 26.55 3.09
N ILE A 149 -8.71 25.77 2.41
CA ILE A 149 -9.12 24.62 1.61
C ILE A 149 -8.30 23.40 2.05
N PHE A 150 -8.99 22.29 2.29
CA PHE A 150 -8.38 20.98 2.54
C PHE A 150 -8.41 20.12 1.30
N ILE A 151 -7.29 19.46 0.98
CA ILE A 151 -7.20 18.46 -0.08
C ILE A 151 -6.62 17.19 0.54
N LEU A 152 -7.48 16.21 0.75
CA LEU A 152 -7.14 14.92 1.33
C LEU A 152 -6.88 13.94 0.20
N ALA A 153 -5.79 13.19 0.23
CA ALA A 153 -5.49 12.15 -0.75
C ALA A 153 -5.33 10.79 -0.05
N THR A 154 -5.84 9.72 -0.66
CA THR A 154 -5.76 8.36 -0.11
C THR A 154 -5.75 7.29 -1.20
N THR A 155 -5.02 6.22 -0.94
CA THR A 155 -5.09 4.97 -1.71
C THR A 155 -6.16 4.01 -1.16
N GLU A 156 -6.58 4.19 0.11
CA GLU A 156 -7.51 3.30 0.81
C GLU A 156 -8.76 4.04 1.33
N PRO A 157 -9.73 4.33 0.47
CA PRO A 157 -10.93 5.09 0.86
C PRO A 157 -11.77 4.38 1.93
N ASN A 158 -11.71 3.05 1.99
CA ASN A 158 -12.47 2.25 2.96
C ASN A 158 -12.01 2.44 4.41
N LYS A 159 -10.78 2.94 4.62
CA LYS A 159 -10.25 3.27 5.96
C LYS A 159 -10.63 4.66 6.43
N ILE A 160 -11.25 5.49 5.58
CA ILE A 160 -11.65 6.86 5.93
C ILE A 160 -13.00 6.83 6.65
N PRO A 161 -13.13 7.48 7.82
CA PRO A 161 -14.41 7.58 8.53
C PRO A 161 -15.51 8.24 7.68
N LEU A 162 -16.72 7.71 7.74
CA LEU A 162 -17.88 8.25 7.01
C LEU A 162 -18.16 9.72 7.35
N THR A 163 -17.83 10.14 8.57
CA THR A 163 -17.94 11.53 9.02
C THR A 163 -17.03 12.50 8.25
N ILE A 164 -15.88 12.05 7.79
CA ILE A 164 -14.98 12.82 6.91
C ILE A 164 -15.50 12.78 5.48
N LEU A 165 -15.87 11.58 4.98
CA LEU A 165 -16.38 11.40 3.62
C LEU A 165 -17.58 12.31 3.31
N SER A 166 -18.51 12.48 4.27
CA SER A 166 -19.71 13.30 4.10
C SER A 166 -19.44 14.80 4.03
N ARG A 167 -18.24 15.27 4.39
CA ARG A 167 -17.84 16.69 4.41
C ARG A 167 -16.90 17.08 3.29
N CYS A 168 -16.45 16.10 2.49
CA CYS A 168 -15.53 16.33 1.40
C CYS A 168 -16.19 16.08 0.05
N GLN A 169 -15.84 16.88 -0.94
CA GLN A 169 -16.15 16.58 -2.33
C GLN A 169 -15.20 15.50 -2.81
N ARG A 170 -15.73 14.31 -3.10
CA ARG A 170 -14.94 13.14 -3.49
C ARG A 170 -14.68 13.12 -4.99
N PHE A 171 -13.44 12.77 -5.36
CA PHE A 171 -12.97 12.51 -6.72
C PHE A 171 -12.26 11.17 -6.76
N ASP A 172 -12.73 10.30 -7.65
CA ASP A 172 -12.15 8.97 -7.83
C ASP A 172 -11.18 9.00 -9.02
N PHE A 173 -9.92 8.71 -8.74
CA PHE A 173 -8.85 8.61 -9.72
C PHE A 173 -8.79 7.18 -10.26
N ASN A 174 -8.83 7.03 -11.56
CA ASN A 174 -8.76 5.75 -12.23
C ASN A 174 -7.33 5.38 -12.60
N LYS A 175 -7.10 4.07 -12.81
CA LYS A 175 -5.88 3.59 -13.46
C LYS A 175 -5.74 4.24 -14.83
N ILE A 176 -4.53 4.64 -15.19
CA ILE A 176 -4.24 5.22 -16.49
C ILE A 176 -4.14 4.08 -17.51
N SER A 177 -4.77 4.22 -18.68
CA SER A 177 -4.70 3.19 -19.71
C SER A 177 -3.28 3.01 -20.26
N ASN A 178 -2.94 1.78 -20.65
CA ASN A 178 -1.62 1.46 -21.18
C ASN A 178 -1.24 2.35 -22.38
N GLU A 179 -2.19 2.67 -23.26
CA GLU A 179 -1.95 3.57 -24.40
C GLU A 179 -1.47 4.96 -23.96
N LYS A 180 -2.11 5.54 -22.93
CA LYS A 180 -1.73 6.84 -22.37
C LYS A 180 -0.38 6.77 -21.64
N LEU A 181 -0.13 5.67 -20.93
CA LEU A 181 1.17 5.44 -20.30
C LEU A 181 2.29 5.36 -21.34
N VAL A 182 2.13 4.53 -22.37
CA VAL A 182 3.10 4.38 -23.47
C VAL A 182 3.37 5.73 -24.15
N SER A 183 2.32 6.49 -24.47
CA SER A 183 2.46 7.81 -25.09
C SER A 183 3.26 8.76 -24.19
N ARG A 184 3.02 8.75 -22.88
CA ARG A 184 3.75 9.60 -21.94
C ARG A 184 5.20 9.15 -21.75
N LEU A 185 5.45 7.85 -21.68
CA LEU A 185 6.80 7.29 -21.57
C LEU A 185 7.63 7.59 -22.83
N LEU A 186 7.04 7.46 -24.02
CA LEU A 186 7.67 7.80 -25.29
C LEU A 186 8.04 9.29 -25.33
N TYR A 187 7.13 10.17 -24.91
CA TYR A 187 7.40 11.60 -24.80
C TYR A 187 8.61 11.87 -23.90
N ILE A 188 8.64 11.25 -22.71
CA ILE A 188 9.75 11.44 -21.73
C ILE A 188 11.07 10.91 -22.31
N ALA A 189 11.10 9.70 -22.87
CA ALA A 189 12.30 9.14 -23.49
C ALA A 189 12.85 10.05 -24.61
N THR A 190 11.97 10.59 -25.46
CA THR A 190 12.33 11.53 -26.52
C THR A 190 12.92 12.83 -25.96
N GLN A 191 12.35 13.39 -24.89
CA GLN A 191 12.86 14.60 -24.25
C GLN A 191 14.24 14.37 -23.58
N GLU A 192 14.51 13.14 -23.11
CA GLU A 192 15.81 12.75 -22.58
C GLU A 192 16.82 12.36 -23.68
N GLY A 193 16.43 12.46 -24.96
CA GLY A 193 17.27 12.11 -26.12
C GLY A 193 17.60 10.60 -26.19
N LYS A 194 16.70 9.75 -25.64
CA LYS A 194 16.87 8.29 -25.62
C LYS A 194 15.88 7.65 -26.58
N ILE A 195 16.37 6.63 -27.30
CA ILE A 195 15.55 5.79 -28.15
C ILE A 195 15.24 4.51 -27.37
N VAL A 196 13.97 4.25 -27.16
CA VAL A 196 13.48 3.05 -26.45
C VAL A 196 12.47 2.37 -27.35
N ASP A 197 12.59 1.07 -27.54
CA ASP A 197 11.68 0.30 -28.38
C ASP A 197 10.25 0.35 -27.82
N LYS A 198 9.29 0.42 -28.73
CA LYS A 198 7.87 0.49 -28.37
C LYS A 198 7.42 -0.70 -27.54
N SER A 199 7.91 -1.90 -27.82
CA SER A 199 7.62 -3.13 -27.09
C SER A 199 8.06 -3.04 -25.61
N ILE A 200 9.19 -2.38 -25.34
CA ILE A 200 9.70 -2.13 -23.99
C ILE A 200 8.78 -1.14 -23.27
N LEU A 201 8.36 -0.06 -23.93
CA LEU A 201 7.44 0.91 -23.33
C LEU A 201 6.06 0.30 -23.05
N GLU A 202 5.56 -0.55 -23.93
CA GLU A 202 4.31 -1.28 -23.77
C GLU A 202 4.41 -2.25 -22.55
N TYR A 203 5.52 -2.95 -22.43
CA TYR A 203 5.76 -3.84 -21.29
C TYR A 203 5.88 -3.07 -19.97
N ILE A 204 6.61 -1.94 -19.93
CA ILE A 204 6.67 -1.07 -18.75
C ILE A 204 5.27 -0.58 -18.35
N ALA A 205 4.44 -0.18 -19.32
CA ALA A 205 3.07 0.27 -19.06
C ALA A 205 2.20 -0.84 -18.49
N GLU A 206 2.31 -2.06 -19.03
CA GLU A 206 1.58 -3.23 -18.56
C GLU A 206 1.92 -3.57 -17.10
N ILE A 207 3.23 -3.66 -16.78
CA ILE A 207 3.66 -4.03 -15.44
C ILE A 207 3.45 -2.94 -14.39
N SER A 208 3.27 -1.68 -14.81
CA SER A 208 3.01 -0.55 -13.91
C SER A 208 1.53 -0.43 -13.49
N ASP A 209 0.66 -1.27 -14.02
CA ASP A 209 -0.74 -1.43 -13.61
C ASP A 209 -1.51 -0.09 -13.49
N GLY A 210 -1.29 0.82 -14.42
CA GLY A 210 -1.94 2.13 -14.48
C GLY A 210 -1.29 3.20 -13.59
N GLY A 211 -0.17 2.92 -12.94
CA GLY A 211 0.58 3.85 -12.10
C GLY A 211 1.66 4.60 -12.88
N LEU A 212 1.41 5.83 -13.29
CA LEU A 212 2.38 6.63 -14.08
C LEU A 212 3.70 6.87 -13.34
N ARG A 213 3.67 7.06 -12.01
CA ARG A 213 4.89 7.26 -11.22
C ARG A 213 5.81 6.04 -11.27
N ASP A 214 5.24 4.85 -11.16
CA ASP A 214 5.99 3.60 -11.15
C ASP A 214 6.49 3.30 -12.58
N ALA A 215 5.70 3.59 -13.62
CA ALA A 215 6.10 3.51 -15.01
C ALA A 215 7.30 4.44 -15.34
N ILE A 216 7.28 5.69 -14.87
CA ILE A 216 8.38 6.63 -15.09
C ILE A 216 9.64 6.20 -14.31
N ASN A 217 9.49 5.69 -13.08
CA ASN A 217 10.63 5.19 -12.32
C ASN A 217 11.32 4.01 -13.02
N LEU A 218 10.52 3.12 -13.60
CA LEU A 218 11.06 1.99 -14.34
C LEU A 218 11.71 2.43 -15.64
N LEU A 219 11.10 3.38 -16.36
CA LEU A 219 11.73 4.00 -17.54
C LEU A 219 13.07 4.64 -17.18
N ASP A 220 13.17 5.34 -16.04
CA ASP A 220 14.40 6.00 -15.57
C ASP A 220 15.54 5.00 -15.38
N GLN A 221 15.24 3.81 -14.82
CA GLN A 221 16.20 2.72 -14.69
C GLN A 221 16.59 2.15 -16.06
N VAL A 222 15.61 1.89 -16.93
CA VAL A 222 15.82 1.32 -18.25
C VAL A 222 16.71 2.21 -19.14
N ILE A 223 16.46 3.53 -19.17
CA ILE A 223 17.30 4.44 -19.99
C ILE A 223 18.69 4.66 -19.42
N SER A 224 18.94 4.24 -18.18
CA SER A 224 20.26 4.26 -17.54
C SER A 224 21.11 3.04 -17.91
N LEU A 225 20.49 1.97 -18.43
CA LEU A 225 21.20 0.79 -18.94
C LEU A 225 21.81 1.05 -20.32
N PRO A 226 22.86 0.29 -20.70
CA PRO A 226 23.32 0.24 -22.09
C PRO A 226 22.17 -0.26 -22.99
N GLN A 227 21.88 0.48 -24.09
CA GLN A 227 20.72 0.18 -24.96
C GLN A 227 20.73 -1.24 -25.56
N GLU A 228 21.92 -1.81 -25.79
CA GLU A 228 22.09 -3.17 -26.34
C GLU A 228 21.70 -4.29 -25.37
N SER A 229 21.51 -3.97 -24.07
CA SER A 229 21.24 -4.95 -23.01
C SER A 229 19.81 -4.92 -22.49
N VAL A 230 18.92 -4.07 -23.03
CA VAL A 230 17.54 -3.94 -22.53
C VAL A 230 16.68 -5.05 -23.11
N THR A 231 16.44 -6.07 -22.30
CA THR A 231 15.51 -7.17 -22.58
C THR A 231 14.32 -7.11 -21.62
N LEU A 232 13.23 -7.82 -21.93
CA LEU A 232 12.07 -7.93 -21.03
C LEU A 232 12.46 -8.57 -19.70
N GLU A 233 13.38 -9.54 -19.73
CA GLU A 233 13.90 -10.20 -18.52
C GLU A 233 14.69 -9.23 -17.63
N GLU A 234 15.43 -8.29 -18.23
CA GLU A 234 16.12 -7.25 -17.47
C GLU A 234 15.14 -6.28 -16.82
N ILE A 235 14.04 -5.96 -17.50
CA ILE A 235 12.96 -5.13 -16.92
C ILE A 235 12.29 -5.85 -15.75
N ASP A 236 12.05 -7.16 -15.82
CA ASP A 236 11.54 -7.97 -14.71
C ASP A 236 12.50 -7.94 -13.50
N ARG A 237 13.81 -7.99 -13.74
CA ARG A 237 14.82 -7.86 -12.68
C ARG A 237 14.78 -6.47 -12.03
N LEU A 238 14.73 -5.40 -12.84
CA LEU A 238 14.65 -4.02 -12.35
C LEU A 238 13.36 -3.75 -11.56
N SER A 239 12.24 -4.28 -12.02
CA SER A 239 10.95 -4.13 -11.34
C SER A 239 10.82 -4.94 -10.05
N GLY A 240 11.77 -5.85 -9.77
CA GLY A 240 11.68 -6.80 -8.67
C GLY A 240 10.66 -7.90 -8.90
N ARG A 241 10.00 -7.93 -10.06
CA ARG A 241 9.01 -8.97 -10.42
C ARG A 241 9.70 -10.29 -10.76
N ILE A 242 8.95 -11.34 -10.67
CA ILE A 242 9.34 -12.64 -11.21
C ILE A 242 8.95 -12.69 -12.70
N SER A 243 9.80 -13.29 -13.52
CA SER A 243 9.49 -13.44 -14.94
C SER A 243 8.28 -14.35 -15.15
N GLN A 244 7.47 -14.07 -16.17
CA GLN A 244 6.38 -14.96 -16.54
C GLN A 244 6.90 -16.38 -16.81
N ASN A 245 8.06 -16.53 -17.45
CA ASN A 245 8.64 -17.82 -17.74
C ASN A 245 8.89 -18.65 -16.47
N THR A 246 9.42 -18.04 -15.40
CA THR A 246 9.65 -18.71 -14.11
C THR A 246 8.31 -19.15 -13.46
N LEU A 247 7.25 -18.33 -13.59
CA LEU A 247 5.92 -18.71 -13.10
C LEU A 247 5.36 -19.91 -13.89
N PHE A 248 5.53 -19.93 -15.21
CA PHE A 248 5.15 -21.07 -16.04
C PHE A 248 5.97 -22.32 -15.70
N GLU A 249 7.28 -22.22 -15.49
CA GLU A 249 8.14 -23.33 -15.06
C GLU A 249 7.69 -23.89 -13.71
N LEU A 250 7.36 -23.03 -12.76
CA LEU A 250 6.87 -23.42 -11.43
C LEU A 250 5.52 -24.17 -11.53
N LEU A 251 4.56 -23.66 -12.32
CA LEU A 251 3.28 -24.31 -12.53
C LEU A 251 3.43 -25.64 -13.28
N ASN A 252 4.35 -25.74 -14.25
CA ASN A 252 4.68 -26.99 -14.93
C ASN A 252 5.33 -27.99 -13.97
N ALA A 253 6.24 -27.58 -13.11
CA ALA A 253 6.83 -28.45 -12.10
C ALA A 253 5.77 -28.99 -11.13
N ILE A 254 4.80 -28.14 -10.74
CA ILE A 254 3.64 -28.53 -9.92
C ILE A 254 2.75 -29.55 -10.66
N SER A 255 2.42 -29.28 -11.94
CA SER A 255 1.55 -30.16 -12.74
C SER A 255 2.14 -31.55 -12.96
N THR A 256 3.47 -31.63 -13.06
CA THR A 256 4.22 -32.89 -13.24
C THR A 256 4.60 -33.59 -11.94
N GLY A 257 4.35 -32.97 -10.79
CA GLY A 257 4.73 -33.53 -9.49
C GLY A 257 6.23 -33.51 -9.21
N ASN A 258 6.97 -32.59 -9.82
CA ASN A 258 8.43 -32.52 -9.66
C ASN A 258 8.83 -31.62 -8.49
N TYR A 259 8.83 -32.19 -7.28
CA TYR A 259 9.20 -31.47 -6.05
C TYR A 259 10.61 -30.86 -6.06
N VAL A 260 11.57 -31.56 -6.70
CA VAL A 260 12.95 -31.05 -6.77
C VAL A 260 13.02 -29.76 -7.56
N SER A 261 12.35 -29.69 -8.70
CA SER A 261 12.28 -28.46 -9.51
C SER A 261 11.57 -27.34 -8.77
N ILE A 262 10.47 -27.64 -8.04
CA ILE A 262 9.73 -26.65 -7.24
C ILE A 262 10.65 -26.00 -6.20
N LEU A 263 11.36 -26.83 -5.41
CA LEU A 263 12.26 -26.34 -4.38
C LEU A 263 13.47 -25.57 -4.94
N ASN A 264 14.04 -26.04 -6.06
CA ASN A 264 15.13 -25.32 -6.72
C ASN A 264 14.70 -23.94 -7.23
N ILE A 265 13.50 -23.83 -7.80
CA ILE A 265 12.94 -22.53 -8.23
C ILE A 265 12.69 -21.64 -7.00
N SER A 266 12.17 -22.20 -5.91
CA SER A 266 12.00 -21.45 -4.65
C SER A 266 13.34 -20.94 -4.08
N ASP A 267 14.41 -21.73 -4.17
CA ASP A 267 15.74 -21.32 -3.73
C ASP A 267 16.32 -20.18 -4.60
N ILE A 268 16.10 -20.23 -5.93
CA ILE A 268 16.50 -19.15 -6.85
C ILE A 268 15.74 -17.86 -6.49
N ILE A 269 14.42 -17.95 -6.31
CA ILE A 269 13.53 -16.84 -5.91
C ILE A 269 14.03 -16.20 -4.61
N TYR A 270 14.40 -17.03 -3.63
CA TYR A 270 14.93 -16.57 -2.35
C TYR A 270 16.26 -15.84 -2.53
N GLY A 271 17.17 -16.43 -3.33
CA GLY A 271 18.48 -15.85 -3.63
C GLY A 271 18.40 -14.50 -4.35
N GLU A 272 17.37 -14.29 -5.16
CA GLU A 272 17.09 -13.02 -5.84
C GLU A 272 16.35 -12.00 -4.97
N GLY A 273 15.97 -12.35 -3.73
CA GLY A 273 15.25 -11.46 -2.81
C GLY A 273 13.84 -11.09 -3.29
N LYS A 274 13.19 -11.94 -4.09
CA LYS A 274 11.84 -11.69 -4.61
C LYS A 274 10.78 -11.87 -3.52
N ASN A 275 9.67 -11.16 -3.67
CA ASN A 275 8.55 -11.24 -2.73
C ASN A 275 7.65 -12.44 -3.05
N TYR A 276 7.55 -13.40 -2.15
CA TYR A 276 6.73 -14.60 -2.32
C TYR A 276 5.24 -14.31 -2.50
N LYS A 277 4.74 -13.20 -1.94
CA LYS A 277 3.36 -12.80 -2.15
C LYS A 277 3.11 -12.42 -3.62
N ASP A 278 4.01 -11.66 -4.24
CA ASP A 278 3.86 -11.25 -5.64
C ASP A 278 3.94 -12.48 -6.58
N ILE A 279 4.71 -13.50 -6.19
CA ILE A 279 4.78 -14.77 -6.90
C ILE A 279 3.45 -15.52 -6.80
N ALA A 280 2.89 -15.62 -5.61
CA ALA A 280 1.60 -16.29 -5.40
C ALA A 280 0.46 -15.54 -6.13
N ASP A 281 0.48 -14.20 -6.14
CA ASP A 281 -0.45 -13.38 -6.92
C ASP A 281 -0.28 -13.62 -8.44
N GLY A 282 0.97 -13.73 -8.93
CA GLY A 282 1.27 -14.06 -10.33
C GLY A 282 0.81 -15.48 -10.74
N MET A 283 1.03 -16.47 -9.88
CA MET A 283 0.52 -17.83 -10.08
C MET A 283 -1.01 -17.86 -10.14
N LEU A 284 -1.66 -17.12 -9.23
CA LEU A 284 -3.13 -17.01 -9.20
C LEU A 284 -3.68 -16.40 -10.48
N ALA A 285 -3.00 -15.41 -11.05
CA ALA A 285 -3.37 -14.80 -12.33
C ALA A 285 -3.30 -15.83 -13.48
N ILE A 286 -2.21 -16.63 -13.56
CA ILE A 286 -2.08 -17.67 -14.59
C ILE A 286 -3.12 -18.78 -14.40
N VAL A 287 -3.41 -19.19 -13.16
CA VAL A 287 -4.46 -20.20 -12.87
C VAL A 287 -5.85 -19.71 -13.30
N ARG A 288 -6.14 -18.41 -13.10
CA ARG A 288 -7.35 -17.78 -13.64
C ARG A 288 -7.37 -17.84 -15.17
N ASP A 289 -6.27 -17.48 -15.80
CA ASP A 289 -6.17 -17.47 -17.27
C ASP A 289 -6.29 -18.88 -17.87
N LEU A 290 -5.74 -19.90 -17.19
CA LEU A 290 -5.97 -21.30 -17.51
C LEU A 290 -7.47 -21.63 -17.48
N SER A 291 -8.17 -21.21 -16.41
CA SER A 291 -9.61 -21.47 -16.28
C SER A 291 -10.41 -20.81 -17.41
N ILE A 292 -10.04 -19.59 -17.81
CA ILE A 292 -10.69 -18.90 -18.94
C ILE A 292 -10.38 -19.60 -20.26
N ASN A 293 -9.13 -20.01 -20.48
CA ASN A 293 -8.70 -20.66 -21.72
C ASN A 293 -9.36 -22.04 -21.93
N PHE A 294 -9.83 -22.69 -20.85
CA PHE A 294 -10.62 -23.93 -20.95
C PHE A 294 -12.04 -23.71 -21.49
N GLU A 295 -12.65 -22.55 -21.15
CA GLU A 295 -14.07 -22.28 -21.43
C GLU A 295 -14.26 -21.38 -22.66
N VAL A 296 -13.29 -20.53 -22.97
CA VAL A 296 -13.40 -19.50 -24.00
C VAL A 296 -12.23 -19.59 -24.97
N ASP A 297 -12.48 -20.21 -26.12
CA ASP A 297 -11.52 -20.25 -27.21
C ASP A 297 -11.27 -18.83 -27.75
N SER A 298 -10.02 -18.52 -28.07
CA SER A 298 -9.59 -17.23 -28.64
C SER A 298 -9.70 -15.97 -27.77
N TYR A 299 -9.88 -16.11 -26.44
CA TYR A 299 -9.85 -14.95 -25.53
C TYR A 299 -8.43 -14.33 -25.45
N PHE A 300 -7.41 -15.18 -25.44
CA PHE A 300 -6.00 -14.77 -25.44
C PHE A 300 -5.40 -14.81 -26.85
N ASN A 301 -4.27 -14.10 -27.05
CA ASN A 301 -3.52 -14.27 -28.28
C ASN A 301 -2.95 -15.70 -28.40
N LYS A 302 -2.64 -16.12 -29.65
CA LYS A 302 -2.23 -17.50 -29.93
C LYS A 302 -0.96 -17.92 -29.17
N ASP A 303 0.00 -17.01 -29.01
CA ASP A 303 1.28 -17.30 -28.36
C ASP A 303 1.09 -17.54 -26.87
N TYR A 304 0.25 -16.74 -26.20
CA TYR A 304 -0.06 -16.91 -24.79
C TYR A 304 -0.93 -18.17 -24.55
N SER A 305 -1.94 -18.39 -25.38
CA SER A 305 -2.76 -19.62 -25.32
C SER A 305 -1.92 -20.88 -25.49
N SER A 306 -0.93 -20.87 -26.39
CA SER A 306 -0.02 -21.99 -26.57
C SER A 306 0.86 -22.24 -25.33
N LYS A 307 1.30 -21.18 -24.65
CA LYS A 307 2.02 -21.29 -23.37
C LYS A 307 1.11 -21.85 -22.27
N LEU A 308 -0.13 -21.38 -22.14
CA LEU A 308 -1.09 -21.91 -21.20
C LEU A 308 -1.35 -23.42 -21.42
N ALA A 309 -1.43 -23.85 -22.69
CA ALA A 309 -1.64 -25.26 -23.06
C ALA A 309 -0.47 -26.18 -22.65
N THR A 310 0.71 -25.65 -22.33
CA THR A 310 1.84 -26.45 -21.80
C THR A 310 1.60 -26.92 -20.36
N ILE A 311 0.71 -26.24 -19.62
CA ILE A 311 0.40 -26.55 -18.22
C ILE A 311 -0.74 -27.57 -18.18
N ASN A 312 -0.43 -28.81 -17.83
CA ASN A 312 -1.41 -29.90 -17.78
C ASN A 312 -2.05 -30.02 -16.39
N ILE A 313 -2.94 -29.10 -16.05
CA ILE A 313 -3.71 -29.12 -14.79
C ILE A 313 -5.17 -29.35 -15.15
N PRO A 314 -5.84 -30.42 -14.61
CA PRO A 314 -7.25 -30.65 -14.82
C PRO A 314 -8.12 -29.51 -14.30
N PHE A 315 -9.20 -29.19 -15.03
CA PHE A 315 -10.09 -28.05 -14.69
C PHE A 315 -10.68 -28.16 -13.28
N ASP A 316 -11.09 -29.35 -12.85
CA ASP A 316 -11.61 -29.60 -11.50
C ASP A 316 -10.61 -29.30 -10.37
N LYS A 317 -9.32 -29.32 -10.67
CA LYS A 317 -8.24 -29.00 -9.72
C LYS A 317 -7.92 -27.52 -9.63
N LEU A 318 -8.26 -26.71 -10.64
CA LEU A 318 -7.97 -25.27 -10.66
C LEU A 318 -8.64 -24.54 -9.48
N ILE A 319 -9.86 -24.95 -9.11
CA ILE A 319 -10.57 -24.36 -7.96
C ILE A 319 -9.82 -24.64 -6.65
N SER A 320 -9.31 -25.85 -6.47
CA SER A 320 -8.55 -26.22 -5.27
C SER A 320 -7.23 -25.46 -5.19
N ILE A 321 -6.52 -25.31 -6.31
CA ILE A 321 -5.28 -24.53 -6.39
C ILE A 321 -5.56 -23.05 -6.08
N THR A 322 -6.61 -22.48 -6.67
CA THR A 322 -7.04 -21.10 -6.40
C THR A 322 -7.29 -20.88 -4.90
N SER A 323 -7.95 -21.84 -4.24
CA SER A 323 -8.21 -21.75 -2.80
C SER A 323 -6.92 -21.75 -1.99
N LEU A 324 -6.00 -22.68 -2.28
CA LEU A 324 -4.71 -22.80 -1.59
C LEU A 324 -3.82 -21.57 -1.83
N LEU A 325 -3.78 -21.02 -3.05
CA LEU A 325 -3.03 -19.80 -3.35
C LEU A 325 -3.59 -18.57 -2.62
N ASN A 326 -4.92 -18.45 -2.54
CA ASN A 326 -5.56 -17.37 -1.78
C ASN A 326 -5.29 -17.48 -0.27
N GLU A 327 -5.23 -18.71 0.28
CA GLU A 327 -4.86 -18.94 1.68
C GLU A 327 -3.39 -18.56 1.91
N LEU A 328 -2.48 -19.01 1.05
CA LEU A 328 -1.07 -18.64 1.06
C LEU A 328 -0.87 -17.11 1.05
N ILE A 329 -1.54 -16.40 0.14
CA ILE A 329 -1.44 -14.93 0.02
C ILE A 329 -1.87 -14.23 1.32
N LYS A 330 -2.89 -14.76 2.01
CA LYS A 330 -3.34 -14.21 3.30
C LYS A 330 -2.32 -14.45 4.41
N GLU A 331 -1.75 -15.66 4.47
CA GLU A 331 -0.79 -16.05 5.51
C GLU A 331 0.58 -15.39 5.32
N LEU A 332 1.02 -15.20 4.07
CA LEU A 332 2.28 -14.51 3.75
C LEU A 332 2.35 -13.08 4.30
N LYS A 333 1.20 -12.42 4.50
CA LYS A 333 1.16 -11.06 5.07
C LYS A 333 1.70 -10.97 6.49
N ASN A 334 1.58 -12.06 7.26
CA ASN A 334 1.93 -12.11 8.68
C ASN A 334 3.00 -13.16 8.98
N SER A 335 3.61 -13.77 7.96
CA SER A 335 4.62 -14.82 8.14
C SER A 335 5.99 -14.23 8.50
N ASN A 336 6.63 -14.83 9.50
CA ASN A 336 8.03 -14.55 9.85
C ASN A 336 9.02 -15.26 8.91
N ASP A 337 8.61 -16.36 8.27
CA ASP A 337 9.40 -17.11 7.30
C ASP A 337 8.56 -17.36 6.05
N PRO A 338 8.52 -16.39 5.10
CA PRO A 338 7.76 -16.50 3.87
C PRO A 338 8.22 -17.66 2.97
N LYS A 339 9.54 -17.99 2.98
CA LYS A 339 10.09 -19.09 2.17
C LYS A 339 9.54 -20.44 2.62
N MET A 340 9.69 -20.75 3.89
CA MET A 340 9.20 -22.02 4.44
C MET A 340 7.70 -22.18 4.20
N LEU A 341 6.92 -21.12 4.42
CA LEU A 341 5.48 -21.15 4.19
C LEU A 341 5.16 -21.43 2.72
N PHE A 342 5.83 -20.74 1.80
CA PHE A 342 5.67 -20.92 0.37
C PHE A 342 5.99 -22.37 -0.05
N ASP A 343 7.11 -22.93 0.40
CA ASP A 343 7.53 -24.29 0.07
C ASP A 343 6.48 -25.32 0.53
N ILE A 344 5.94 -25.18 1.74
CA ILE A 344 4.88 -26.06 2.27
C ILE A 344 3.64 -25.98 1.40
N TYR A 345 3.19 -24.79 1.01
CA TYR A 345 2.01 -24.63 0.17
C TYR A 345 2.23 -25.18 -1.25
N MET A 346 3.42 -25.02 -1.83
CA MET A 346 3.75 -25.60 -3.14
C MET A 346 3.69 -27.13 -3.10
N VAL A 347 4.22 -27.75 -2.05
CA VAL A 347 4.12 -29.20 -1.83
C VAL A 347 2.65 -29.63 -1.66
N ASN A 348 1.85 -28.87 -0.91
CA ASN A 348 0.42 -29.17 -0.72
C ASN A 348 -0.38 -29.08 -2.04
N ILE A 349 -0.10 -28.05 -2.84
CA ILE A 349 -0.73 -27.88 -4.17
C ILE A 349 -0.37 -29.08 -5.06
N CYS A 350 0.91 -29.45 -5.10
CA CYS A 350 1.39 -30.60 -5.87
C CYS A 350 0.71 -31.92 -5.42
N ASN A 351 0.59 -32.17 -4.12
CA ASN A 351 -0.11 -33.33 -3.57
C ASN A 351 -1.61 -33.33 -3.93
N SER A 352 -2.26 -32.17 -3.95
CA SER A 352 -3.68 -32.06 -4.33
C SER A 352 -3.94 -32.47 -5.77
N LEU A 353 -2.96 -32.31 -6.67
CA LEU A 353 -3.01 -32.76 -8.05
C LEU A 353 -2.79 -34.27 -8.17
N SER A 354 -1.88 -34.83 -7.37
CA SER A 354 -1.50 -36.25 -7.42
C SER A 354 -2.56 -37.19 -6.80
N SER A 355 -3.43 -36.68 -5.94
CA SER A 355 -4.46 -37.51 -5.28
C SER A 355 -5.57 -37.88 -6.24
N LYS A 356 -5.51 -39.11 -6.78
CA LYS A 356 -6.72 -39.86 -7.17
C LYS A 356 -7.58 -40.00 -5.92
N GLY A 357 -8.72 -39.32 -5.90
CA GLY A 357 -9.72 -39.24 -4.85
C GLY A 357 -9.50 -40.14 -3.62
N ASN A 358 -9.34 -39.52 -2.50
CA ASN A 358 -9.50 -39.89 -1.10
C ASN A 358 -8.29 -39.50 -0.24
N LEU A 359 -8.29 -38.29 0.22
CA LEU A 359 -7.78 -37.93 1.53
C LEU A 359 -8.54 -36.67 2.01
N SER A 360 -9.81 -36.90 2.39
CA SER A 360 -10.41 -36.05 3.41
C SER A 360 -9.62 -36.33 4.69
N VAL A 361 -8.59 -35.56 4.96
CA VAL A 361 -8.06 -35.45 6.30
C VAL A 361 -9.17 -34.82 7.11
N LYS A 362 -9.92 -35.65 7.82
CA LYS A 362 -10.88 -35.22 8.82
C LYS A 362 -10.12 -34.38 9.84
N LYS A 363 -10.21 -33.08 9.72
CA LYS A 363 -9.83 -32.11 10.78
C LYS A 363 -10.69 -32.30 12.06
N GLU A 364 -11.66 -33.23 12.04
CA GLU A 364 -12.56 -33.47 13.18
C GLU A 364 -12.00 -34.41 14.26
N ASP A 365 -11.00 -35.25 13.96
CA ASP A 365 -10.57 -36.28 14.94
C ASP A 365 -9.35 -35.84 15.80
N ILE A 366 -8.67 -34.75 15.49
CA ILE A 366 -7.54 -34.25 16.30
C ILE A 366 -8.02 -33.31 17.41
N ASN A 367 -9.14 -32.63 17.23
CA ASN A 367 -9.69 -31.74 18.28
C ASN A 367 -10.50 -32.46 19.36
N ASN A 368 -11.00 -33.69 19.10
CA ASN A 368 -11.77 -34.41 20.12
C ASN A 368 -10.92 -35.22 21.08
N SER A 369 -9.71 -35.64 20.71
CA SER A 369 -8.83 -36.39 21.64
C SER A 369 -8.13 -35.50 22.66
N GLN A 370 -7.76 -34.27 22.25
CA GLN A 370 -7.13 -33.30 23.17
C GLN A 370 -8.13 -32.56 24.07
N THR A 371 -9.38 -32.35 23.61
CA THR A 371 -10.43 -31.74 24.43
C THR A 371 -11.00 -32.69 25.50
N VAL A 372 -10.95 -33.99 25.29
CA VAL A 372 -11.39 -34.97 26.30
C VAL A 372 -10.34 -35.12 27.39
N GLU A 373 -9.03 -35.11 27.09
CA GLU A 373 -7.98 -35.15 28.13
C GLU A 373 -7.86 -33.83 28.91
N LEU A 374 -8.11 -32.68 28.29
CA LEU A 374 -8.11 -31.40 29.01
C LEU A 374 -9.34 -31.21 29.89
N LYS A 375 -10.53 -31.69 29.50
CA LYS A 375 -11.73 -31.67 30.36
C LYS A 375 -11.62 -32.63 31.56
N ASN A 376 -10.97 -33.80 31.41
CA ASN A 376 -10.73 -34.70 32.52
C ASN A 376 -9.67 -34.19 33.49
N LYS A 377 -8.71 -33.35 33.09
CA LYS A 377 -7.75 -32.69 33.99
C LYS A 377 -8.35 -31.49 34.71
N GLU A 378 -9.26 -30.75 34.11
CA GLU A 378 -9.96 -29.62 34.76
C GLU A 378 -11.00 -30.09 35.79
N VAL A 379 -11.72 -31.18 35.51
CA VAL A 379 -12.70 -31.75 36.48
C VAL A 379 -12.00 -32.31 37.73
N ASN A 380 -10.80 -32.91 37.60
CA ASN A 380 -10.05 -33.41 38.73
C ASN A 380 -9.36 -32.29 39.53
N ASN A 381 -9.08 -31.14 38.94
CA ASN A 381 -8.54 -29.99 39.66
C ASN A 381 -9.63 -29.19 40.40
N ILE A 382 -10.86 -29.20 39.92
CA ILE A 382 -11.98 -28.49 40.55
C ILE A 382 -12.49 -29.27 41.79
N SER A 383 -12.45 -30.61 41.77
CA SER A 383 -12.79 -31.42 42.95
C SER A 383 -11.75 -31.27 44.09
N ASN A 384 -10.45 -31.19 43.79
CA ASN A 384 -9.41 -30.97 44.77
C ASN A 384 -9.37 -29.54 45.35
N ILE A 385 -9.92 -28.55 44.66
CA ILE A 385 -10.00 -27.16 45.15
C ILE A 385 -11.25 -26.98 46.05
N LYS A 386 -12.32 -27.75 45.85
CA LYS A 386 -13.49 -27.69 46.71
C LYS A 386 -13.28 -28.37 48.05
N GLU A 387 -12.57 -29.50 48.12
CA GLU A 387 -12.23 -30.16 49.39
C GLU A 387 -11.23 -29.36 50.28
N ASN A 388 -10.36 -28.54 49.67
CA ASN A 388 -9.45 -27.69 50.44
C ASN A 388 -10.09 -26.36 50.90
N LYS A 389 -11.24 -25.95 50.32
CA LYS A 389 -11.97 -24.76 50.82
C LYS A 389 -12.92 -25.05 51.96
N GLU A 390 -13.43 -26.27 52.09
CA GLU A 390 -14.26 -26.66 53.26
C GLU A 390 -13.47 -26.93 54.50
N LYS A 391 -12.13 -27.17 54.44
CA LYS A 391 -11.26 -27.33 55.61
C LYS A 391 -10.67 -26.02 56.15
N LEU A 392 -10.90 -24.87 55.48
CA LEU A 392 -10.34 -23.57 55.88
C LEU A 392 -11.40 -22.58 56.45
N ASN A 393 -12.67 -23.00 56.58
CA ASN A 393 -13.76 -22.14 57.06
C ASN A 393 -14.25 -22.45 58.48
N ILE A 394 -13.43 -23.10 59.36
CA ILE A 394 -13.81 -23.41 60.76
C ILE A 394 -12.96 -22.64 61.78
N ASN A 395 -12.15 -21.68 61.41
CA ASN A 395 -11.46 -20.88 62.42
C ASN A 395 -11.31 -19.43 61.97
N LYS A 396 -12.34 -18.63 62.15
CA LYS A 396 -12.26 -17.18 62.32
C LYS A 396 -13.60 -16.65 62.86
N ASP A 397 -13.77 -16.81 64.12
CA ASP A 397 -14.54 -15.90 64.97
C ASP A 397 -13.65 -15.54 66.15
N SER A 398 -13.55 -14.29 66.39
CA SER A 398 -12.98 -13.55 67.53
C SER A 398 -11.81 -12.65 67.15
N ASP A 399 -12.10 -11.42 67.40
CA ASP A 399 -11.30 -10.25 67.81
C ASP A 399 -11.27 -9.07 66.79
N GLU A 400 -12.20 -8.17 67.07
CA GLU A 400 -12.10 -6.73 66.84
C GLU A 400 -10.94 -6.17 67.67
N ASP A 401 -10.14 -5.27 67.09
CA ASP A 401 -9.84 -3.94 67.65
C ASP A 401 -8.75 -3.20 66.86
N THR A 402 -9.17 -2.04 66.44
CA THR A 402 -8.45 -0.72 66.40
C THR A 402 -6.98 -0.60 65.99
N ILE A 403 -6.76 0.44 65.22
CA ILE A 403 -5.73 1.47 65.28
C ILE A 403 -4.86 1.67 64.05
N ASN A 404 -5.09 2.85 63.50
CA ASN A 404 -4.23 3.91 62.94
C ASN A 404 -3.40 3.76 61.67
N GLU A 405 -3.68 4.79 60.88
CA GLU A 405 -2.83 5.45 59.91
C GLU A 405 -1.41 5.69 60.41
N GLU A 406 -0.50 5.55 59.54
CA GLU A 406 0.75 6.29 59.28
C GLU A 406 1.82 5.33 58.76
N THR A 407 2.23 5.54 57.57
CA THR A 407 3.57 5.67 57.02
C THR A 407 3.60 5.25 55.56
N VAL A 408 3.29 6.24 54.73
CA VAL A 408 3.81 6.33 53.37
C VAL A 408 5.09 7.16 53.47
N ASN A 409 6.13 6.69 52.87
CA ASN A 409 7.37 7.29 52.40
C ASN A 409 8.58 6.49 52.81
N THR A 410 9.14 5.82 51.83
CA THR A 410 10.60 5.79 51.57
C THR A 410 10.90 4.63 50.63
N SER A 411 11.13 4.96 49.37
CA SER A 411 12.09 4.29 48.47
C SER A 411 11.94 4.84 47.03
N ASN A 412 12.32 6.08 46.91
CA ASN A 412 12.77 6.68 45.64
C ASN A 412 14.03 7.44 46.00
N ASP A 413 15.15 6.77 45.89
CA ASP A 413 16.49 7.34 45.74
C ASP A 413 17.43 6.13 45.61
N ILE A 414 17.93 5.98 44.45
CA ILE A 414 19.18 5.35 44.00
C ILE A 414 18.96 5.01 42.50
N ILE A 415 19.36 5.88 41.62
CA ILE A 415 20.07 5.74 40.35
C ILE A 415 20.08 7.15 39.70
N ASN A 416 21.01 7.96 40.15
CA ASN A 416 21.58 9.07 39.41
C ASN A 416 23.06 9.07 39.70
N GLY A 417 23.84 8.59 38.78
CA GLY A 417 25.30 8.57 38.85
C GLY A 417 25.87 8.38 37.44
N ASP A 418 26.40 9.49 36.93
CA ASP A 418 27.50 9.59 35.97
C ASP A 418 27.38 9.02 34.55
N LEU A 419 27.18 9.91 33.63
CA LEU A 419 27.90 9.92 32.35
C LEU A 419 28.06 11.36 31.83
N LYS A 420 29.08 12.02 32.31
CA LYS A 420 29.70 13.17 31.65
C LYS A 420 30.95 12.71 30.91
N SER A 421 31.12 13.26 29.70
CA SER A 421 32.35 13.32 28.92
C SER A 421 32.70 12.13 28.04
N ILE A 422 32.39 12.27 26.74
CA ILE A 422 33.38 12.05 25.68
C ILE A 422 33.12 13.08 24.56
N ARG A 423 34.00 14.08 24.49
CA ARG A 423 34.27 14.90 23.32
C ARG A 423 35.06 14.04 22.33
N ILE A 424 34.67 14.01 21.09
CA ILE A 424 35.59 13.65 20.01
C ILE A 424 35.67 14.84 19.05
N ASN A 425 36.90 15.32 18.91
CA ASN A 425 37.32 16.37 18.02
C ASN A 425 37.20 15.96 16.55
N ASN A 426 36.89 16.97 15.75
CA ASN A 426 37.19 17.07 14.32
C ASN A 426 38.65 16.74 14.02
N VAL A 427 38.92 16.17 12.83
CA VAL A 427 39.87 16.68 11.82
C VAL A 427 39.78 15.86 10.53
N LEU A 428 39.60 16.63 9.44
CA LEU A 428 39.78 16.42 7.98
C LEU A 428 38.61 15.82 7.22
#